data_e3d90306514392f1ee18dd286edeb172
#
_entry.id   e3d90306514392f1ee18dd286edeb172
#
_cell.length_a   1.000
_cell.length_b   1.000
_cell.length_c   1.000
_cell.angle_alpha   90.00
_cell.angle_beta   90.00
_cell.angle_gamma   90.00
#
_symmetry.space_group_name_H-M   'P 1'
#
loop_
_entity.id
_entity.type
_entity.pdbx_description
1 polymer ?
#
loop_
_entity_poly.entity_id
_entity_poly.type
_entity_poly.pdbx_seq_one_letter_code
_entity_poly.pdbx_strand_id
1 'polypeptide(L)' 'MNYVELIRRQAEQIFGNKEKADHWLNQPIVGTNECSRLQTAHSQSGYELVKAELERLSHGFAC' A
#
# COMPACT_ATOMS: atom_id res chain seq x y z
N MET A 1 7.99 -10.83 -11.16
CA MET A 1 7.23 -10.71 -9.92
C MET A 1 6.36 -9.47 -9.95
N ASN A 2 5.11 -9.59 -9.56
CA ASN A 2 4.17 -8.47 -9.64
C ASN A 2 4.06 -7.80 -8.27
N TYR A 3 4.79 -6.71 -8.10
CA TYR A 3 4.80 -5.98 -6.83
C TYR A 3 3.43 -5.41 -6.47
N VAL A 4 2.68 -4.95 -7.47
CA VAL A 4 1.36 -4.38 -7.25
C VAL A 4 0.43 -5.43 -6.64
N GLU A 5 0.46 -6.63 -7.16
CA GLU A 5 -0.38 -7.71 -6.66
C GLU A 5 -0.03 -8.08 -5.23
N LEU A 6 1.26 -8.13 -4.92
CA LEU A 6 1.71 -8.42 -3.56
C LEU A 6 1.21 -7.36 -2.57
N ILE A 7 1.32 -6.09 -2.97
CA ILE A 7 0.86 -4.98 -2.14
C ILE A 7 -0.64 -5.03 -1.94
N ARG A 8 -1.39 -5.35 -2.98
CA ARG A 8 -2.85 -5.44 -2.87
C ARG A 8 -3.27 -6.52 -1.89
N ARG A 9 -2.64 -7.67 -1.96
CA ARG A 9 -2.94 -8.76 -1.03
C ARG A 9 -2.64 -8.37 0.41
N GLN A 10 -1.49 -7.75 0.62
CA GLN A 10 -1.11 -7.32 1.95
C GLN A 10 -2.08 -6.28 2.50
N ALA A 11 -2.47 -5.32 1.67
CA ALA A 11 -3.41 -4.29 2.08
C ALA A 11 -4.77 -4.90 2.43
N GLU A 12 -5.25 -5.86 1.63
CA GLU A 12 -6.51 -6.52 1.91
C GLU A 12 -6.49 -7.24 3.27
N GLN A 13 -5.38 -7.87 3.59
CA GLN A 13 -5.26 -8.55 4.88
C GLN A 13 -5.26 -7.56 6.05
N ILE A 14 -4.59 -6.44 5.88
CA ILE A 14 -4.47 -5.44 6.94
C ILE A 14 -5.81 -4.74 7.17
N PHE A 15 -6.46 -4.33 6.10
CA PHE A 15 -7.73 -3.62 6.20
C PHE A 15 -8.92 -4.56 6.40
N GLY A 16 -8.76 -5.83 6.03
CA GLY A 16 -9.84 -6.79 6.13
C GLY A 16 -10.98 -6.55 5.15
N ASN A 17 -10.76 -5.67 4.16
CA ASN A 17 -11.78 -5.29 3.20
C ASN A 17 -11.10 -4.83 1.91
N LYS A 18 -11.53 -5.41 0.80
CA LYS A 18 -10.93 -5.10 -0.49
C LYS A 18 -11.18 -3.67 -0.91
N GLU A 19 -12.38 -3.17 -0.68
CA GLU A 19 -12.72 -1.81 -1.06
C GLU A 19 -11.89 -0.78 -0.33
N LYS A 20 -11.70 -0.97 0.97
CA LYS A 20 -10.88 -0.07 1.77
C LYS A 20 -9.42 -0.14 1.33
N ALA A 21 -8.93 -1.34 1.05
CA ALA A 21 -7.57 -1.52 0.58
C ALA A 21 -7.35 -0.81 -0.75
N ASP A 22 -8.29 -0.98 -1.68
CA ASP A 22 -8.21 -0.32 -2.97
C ASP A 22 -8.25 1.20 -2.84
N HIS A 23 -9.12 1.70 -1.97
CA HIS A 23 -9.23 3.13 -1.73
C HIS A 23 -7.91 3.70 -1.23
N TRP A 24 -7.31 3.03 -0.27
CA TRP A 24 -6.02 3.46 0.29
C TRP A 24 -4.92 3.43 -0.77
N LEU A 25 -4.91 2.37 -1.59
CA LEU A 25 -3.89 2.21 -2.63
C LEU A 25 -4.03 3.26 -3.74
N ASN A 26 -5.23 3.77 -3.95
CA ASN A 26 -5.46 4.81 -4.96
C ASN A 26 -5.13 6.21 -4.48
N GLN A 27 -4.86 6.37 -3.19
CA GLN A 27 -4.47 7.65 -2.64
C GLN A 27 -2.98 7.90 -2.88
N PRO A 28 -2.58 9.17 -3.10
CA PRO A 28 -1.16 9.48 -3.28
C PRO A 28 -0.40 9.37 -1.97
N ILE A 29 0.89 9.06 -2.09
CA ILE A 29 1.78 9.08 -0.95
C ILE A 29 2.09 10.54 -0.60
N VAL A 30 2.14 10.84 0.68
CA VAL A 30 2.48 12.19 1.15
C VAL A 30 3.87 12.55 0.62
N GLY A 31 3.95 13.67 -0.09
CA GLY A 31 5.18 14.13 -0.71
C GLY A 31 5.31 13.81 -2.18
N THR A 32 4.43 12.96 -2.72
CA THR A 32 4.39 12.67 -4.14
C THR A 32 2.98 12.96 -4.64
N ASN A 33 2.81 14.04 -5.36
CA ASN A 33 1.48 14.50 -5.75
C ASN A 33 0.93 13.87 -7.02
N GLU A 34 1.74 13.08 -7.71
CA GLU A 34 1.37 12.63 -9.04
C GLU A 34 1.06 11.15 -9.16
N CYS A 35 1.49 10.34 -8.20
CA CYS A 35 1.32 8.90 -8.30
C CYS A 35 0.59 8.35 -7.09
N SER A 36 -0.37 7.49 -7.35
CA SER A 36 -1.02 6.77 -6.28
C SER A 36 -0.05 5.73 -5.69
N ARG A 37 -0.39 5.23 -4.52
CA ARG A 37 0.43 4.17 -3.90
C ARG A 37 0.54 2.96 -4.81
N LEU A 38 -0.55 2.63 -5.50
CA LEU A 38 -0.55 1.52 -6.42
C LEU A 38 0.45 1.72 -7.56
N GLN A 39 0.46 2.91 -8.16
CA GLN A 39 1.42 3.22 -9.21
C GLN A 39 2.85 3.25 -8.69
N THR A 40 3.04 3.78 -7.51
CA THR A 40 4.36 3.80 -6.87
C THR A 40 4.90 2.38 -6.66
N ALA A 41 4.03 1.44 -6.34
CA ALA A 41 4.42 0.07 -6.09
C ALA A 41 4.83 -0.71 -7.34
N HIS A 42 4.74 -0.11 -8.52
CA HIS A 42 5.20 -0.76 -9.75
C HIS A 42 6.72 -0.94 -9.77
N SER A 43 7.45 -0.09 -9.10
CA SER A 43 8.90 -0.23 -8.99
C SER A 43 9.26 -0.87 -7.66
N GLN A 44 10.46 -1.47 -7.60
CA GLN A 44 10.92 -2.10 -6.38
C GLN A 44 11.04 -1.08 -5.24
N SER A 45 11.61 0.07 -5.52
CA SER A 45 11.76 1.12 -4.52
C SER A 45 10.40 1.58 -3.99
N GLY A 46 9.46 1.80 -4.90
CA GLY A 46 8.12 2.21 -4.53
C GLY A 46 7.38 1.13 -3.77
N TYR A 47 7.54 -0.10 -4.19
CA TYR A 47 6.95 -1.24 -3.49
C TYR A 47 7.40 -1.28 -2.03
N GLU A 48 8.70 -1.09 -1.79
CA GLU A 48 9.23 -1.10 -0.44
C GLU A 48 8.68 0.04 0.41
N LEU A 49 8.50 1.21 -0.19
CA LEU A 49 7.90 2.34 0.50
C LEU A 49 6.47 2.06 0.93
N VAL A 50 5.68 1.56 0.01
CA VAL A 50 4.27 1.24 0.29
C VAL A 50 4.17 0.11 1.30
N LYS A 51 5.02 -0.89 1.16
CA LYS A 51 5.05 -2.00 2.10
C LYS A 51 5.35 -1.52 3.51
N ALA A 52 6.31 -0.60 3.64
CA ALA A 52 6.66 -0.04 4.94
C ALA A 52 5.48 0.70 5.56
N GLU A 53 4.73 1.44 4.77
CA GLU A 53 3.53 2.12 5.26
C GLU A 53 2.49 1.13 5.75
N LEU A 54 2.28 0.05 5.00
CA LEU A 54 1.33 -0.99 5.39
C LEU A 54 1.75 -1.66 6.71
N GLU A 55 3.03 -1.93 6.85
CA GLU A 55 3.53 -2.54 8.07
C GLU A 55 3.33 -1.62 9.28
N ARG A 56 3.54 -0.33 9.09
CA ARG A 56 3.32 0.63 10.16
C ARG A 56 1.85 0.68 10.58
N LEU A 57 0.95 0.64 9.61
CA LEU A 57 -0.48 0.60 9.90
C LEU A 57 -0.84 -0.68 10.66
N SER A 58 -0.27 -1.79 10.23
CA SER A 58 -0.53 -3.07 10.88
C SER A 58 -0.07 -3.05 12.34
N HIS A 59 1.12 -2.50 12.59
CA HIS A 59 1.64 -2.41 13.96
C HIS A 59 0.83 -1.41 14.78
N GLY A 60 0.37 -0.35 14.17
CA GLY A 60 -0.45 0.64 14.86
C GLY A 60 -1.76 0.06 15.32
N PHE A 61 -2.36 -0.82 14.53
CA PHE A 61 -3.61 -1.46 14.90
C PHE A 61 -3.45 -2.54 15.96
N ALA A 62 -2.24 -3.04 16.12
CA ALA A 62 -1.96 -4.11 17.07
C ALA A 62 -1.82 -3.61 18.51
N CYS A 63 -1.81 -2.34 18.71
CA CYS A 63 -1.69 -1.77 20.06
C CYS A 63 -2.98 -1.80 20.83
#